data_702034f1a8d68ae37fd2b18227b1fd3a
#
_entry.id   702034f1a8d68ae37fd2b18227b1fd3a
#
_cell.length_a   1.000
_cell.length_b   1.000
_cell.length_c   1.000
_cell.angle_alpha   90.00
_cell.angle_beta   90.00
_cell.angle_gamma   90.00
#
_symmetry.space_group_name_H-M   'P 1'
#
loop_
_entity.id
_entity.type
_entity.pdbx_description
1 polymer ?
#
loop_
_entity_poly.entity_id
_entity_poly.type
_entity_poly.pdbx_seq_one_letter_code
_entity_poly.pdbx_strand_id
1 'polypeptide(L)'
;MHAKITALLGALLLLAACSSPPPEPPPAGPPGGSGGAGSRTIVPGSQQDLEASAGDRIFFAFDRSDISPEARETLSRQADWLRRYPNVTVTIEGHCDERGTREYNLALGERRAQAAKNVLVASGIPASRISTISYGKERPAVVGSTEEAYAQNRRAVTVVN
;
A
#
# COMPACT_ATOMS: atom_id res chain seq x y z
N MET A 1 68.15 -22.64 45.86
CA MET A 1 68.31 -21.95 47.16
C MET A 1 66.99 -21.42 47.61
N HIS A 2 66.49 -21.98 48.72
CA HIS A 2 65.49 -21.49 49.69
C HIS A 2 64.11 -20.98 49.11
N ALA A 3 63.08 -21.78 49.10
CA ALA A 3 62.11 -22.05 50.20
C ALA A 3 61.57 -20.77 50.87
N LYS A 4 60.26 -20.56 50.78
CA LYS A 4 59.38 -20.33 51.94
C LYS A 4 57.92 -20.43 51.55
N ILE A 5 57.29 -21.45 52.10
CA ILE A 5 55.89 -21.71 52.28
C ILE A 5 55.34 -20.70 53.28
N THR A 6 54.22 -20.08 52.99
CA THR A 6 53.32 -19.59 54.03
C THR A 6 51.86 -19.81 53.59
N ALA A 7 51.24 -20.74 54.29
CA ALA A 7 49.78 -20.95 54.31
C ALA A 7 49.08 -19.83 55.09
N LEU A 8 48.00 -19.34 54.65
CA LEU A 8 47.00 -18.68 55.52
C LEU A 8 45.55 -19.03 55.14
N LEU A 9 44.90 -19.51 56.16
CA LEU A 9 43.54 -19.93 56.33
C LEU A 9 42.53 -18.85 55.90
N GLY A 10 41.37 -19.31 55.40
CA GLY A 10 40.08 -18.94 55.97
C GLY A 10 39.37 -17.76 55.40
N ALA A 11 38.31 -18.04 54.71
CA ALA A 11 36.99 -17.49 55.01
C ALA A 11 35.96 -18.04 54.01
N LEU A 12 35.21 -19.01 54.46
CA LEU A 12 34.02 -19.54 53.77
C LEU A 12 32.88 -18.53 53.96
N LEU A 13 32.62 -17.67 52.97
CA LEU A 13 31.45 -16.81 52.92
C LEU A 13 30.33 -17.56 52.19
N LEU A 14 29.39 -18.06 52.96
CA LEU A 14 28.08 -18.58 52.46
C LEU A 14 27.28 -17.40 51.90
N LEU A 15 27.23 -17.25 50.59
CA LEU A 15 26.26 -16.39 49.92
C LEU A 15 24.97 -17.20 49.79
N ALA A 16 23.98 -16.87 50.63
CA ALA A 16 22.61 -17.31 50.47
C ALA A 16 22.03 -16.67 49.20
N ALA A 17 21.92 -17.46 48.14
CA ALA A 17 21.18 -17.07 46.94
C ALA A 17 19.69 -17.09 47.28
N CYS A 18 19.08 -15.91 47.42
CA CYS A 18 17.62 -15.78 47.39
C CYS A 18 17.16 -16.09 45.97
N SER A 19 16.74 -17.33 45.76
CA SER A 19 15.99 -17.72 44.53
C SER A 19 14.58 -17.16 44.64
N SER A 20 14.32 -16.05 43.93
CA SER A 20 12.95 -15.63 43.70
C SER A 20 12.27 -16.64 42.77
N PRO A 21 11.06 -17.11 43.06
CA PRO A 21 10.34 -17.96 42.14
C PRO A 21 10.05 -17.20 40.84
N PRO A 22 10.00 -17.88 39.68
CA PRO A 22 9.65 -17.24 38.42
C PRO A 22 8.22 -16.71 38.51
N PRO A 23 7.91 -15.54 37.88
CA PRO A 23 6.56 -15.00 37.87
C PRO A 23 5.62 -16.01 37.23
N GLU A 24 4.50 -16.29 37.91
CA GLU A 24 3.39 -17.06 37.35
C GLU A 24 2.90 -16.43 36.04
N PRO A 25 2.63 -17.22 35.00
CA PRO A 25 2.01 -16.71 33.78
C PRO A 25 0.63 -16.12 34.15
N PRO A 26 0.25 -14.97 33.54
CA PRO A 26 -1.05 -14.37 33.80
C PRO A 26 -2.17 -15.38 33.50
N PRO A 27 -3.27 -15.37 34.26
CA PRO A 27 -4.39 -16.26 34.04
C PRO A 27 -4.86 -16.15 32.59
N ALA A 28 -5.02 -17.27 31.91
CA ALA A 28 -5.61 -17.34 30.58
C ALA A 28 -6.97 -16.63 30.65
N GLY A 29 -7.05 -15.47 29.99
CA GLY A 29 -8.33 -14.80 29.78
C GLY A 29 -9.32 -15.75 29.09
N PRO A 30 -10.63 -15.53 29.25
CA PRO A 30 -11.63 -16.37 28.61
C PRO A 30 -11.33 -16.45 27.10
N PRO A 31 -11.60 -17.60 26.43
CA PRO A 31 -11.34 -17.75 25.02
C PRO A 31 -12.05 -16.60 24.30
N GLY A 32 -11.24 -15.62 23.85
CA GLY A 32 -11.71 -14.49 23.09
C GLY A 32 -12.44 -15.05 21.89
N GLY A 33 -13.71 -14.70 21.79
CA GLY A 33 -14.56 -15.12 20.71
C GLY A 33 -13.82 -14.91 19.40
N SER A 34 -13.76 -15.96 18.60
CA SER A 34 -13.41 -15.95 17.20
C SER A 34 -14.17 -14.77 16.58
N GLY A 35 -13.47 -13.64 16.44
CA GLY A 35 -13.96 -12.52 15.65
C GLY A 35 -14.19 -13.07 14.26
N GLY A 36 -15.42 -13.43 13.95
CA GLY A 36 -15.82 -13.80 12.62
C GLY A 36 -15.32 -12.70 11.70
N ALA A 37 -14.41 -13.01 10.78
CA ALA A 37 -14.18 -12.21 9.62
C ALA A 37 -15.54 -12.11 8.93
N GLY A 38 -16.30 -11.05 9.27
CA GLY A 38 -17.55 -10.75 8.60
C GLY A 38 -17.19 -10.65 7.12
N SER A 39 -17.66 -11.61 6.34
CA SER A 39 -17.61 -11.56 4.89
C SER A 39 -18.29 -10.24 4.52
N ARG A 40 -17.49 -9.19 4.32
CA ARG A 40 -18.01 -7.92 3.83
C ARG A 40 -18.54 -8.21 2.45
N THR A 41 -19.86 -8.26 2.36
CA THR A 41 -20.54 -8.43 1.08
C THR A 41 -20.13 -7.26 0.20
N ILE A 42 -19.34 -7.53 -0.85
CA ILE A 42 -18.92 -6.52 -1.82
C ILE A 42 -20.18 -6.07 -2.56
N VAL A 43 -20.45 -4.76 -2.50
CA VAL A 43 -21.58 -4.17 -3.21
C VAL A 43 -21.23 -4.06 -4.70
N PRO A 44 -22.00 -4.69 -5.60
CA PRO A 44 -21.78 -4.59 -7.03
C PRO A 44 -21.75 -3.14 -7.53
N GLY A 45 -20.75 -2.77 -8.35
CA GLY A 45 -20.58 -1.41 -8.86
C GLY A 45 -19.89 -0.44 -7.88
N SER A 46 -19.45 -0.89 -6.72
CA SER A 46 -18.70 -0.08 -5.75
C SER A 46 -17.19 -0.03 -6.04
N GLN A 47 -16.47 0.87 -5.35
CA GLN A 47 -15.01 0.91 -5.40
C GLN A 47 -14.38 -0.44 -5.04
N GLN A 48 -14.88 -1.11 -4.00
CA GLN A 48 -14.40 -2.43 -3.58
C GLN A 48 -14.61 -3.51 -4.66
N ASP A 49 -15.73 -3.44 -5.38
CA ASP A 49 -16.01 -4.34 -6.50
C ASP A 49 -15.05 -4.10 -7.68
N LEU A 50 -14.76 -2.84 -8.00
CA LEU A 50 -13.75 -2.48 -8.99
C LEU A 50 -12.36 -3.00 -8.61
N GLU A 51 -11.92 -2.75 -7.37
CA GLU A 51 -10.62 -3.21 -6.85
C GLU A 51 -10.48 -4.73 -6.94
N ALA A 52 -11.49 -5.46 -6.49
CA ALA A 52 -11.47 -6.92 -6.45
C ALA A 52 -11.57 -7.57 -7.85
N SER A 53 -12.34 -6.97 -8.77
CA SER A 53 -12.67 -7.58 -10.06
C SER A 53 -11.71 -7.19 -11.18
N ALA A 54 -11.25 -5.95 -11.19
CA ALA A 54 -10.50 -5.36 -12.31
C ALA A 54 -9.14 -4.78 -11.90
N GLY A 55 -9.00 -4.43 -10.61
CA GLY A 55 -7.94 -3.57 -10.11
C GLY A 55 -8.26 -2.10 -10.38
N ASP A 56 -7.96 -1.24 -9.42
CA ASP A 56 -8.28 0.19 -9.48
C ASP A 56 -7.14 1.06 -10.01
N ARG A 57 -5.91 0.53 -10.13
CA ARG A 57 -4.72 1.33 -10.41
C ARG A 57 -3.81 0.74 -11.46
N ILE A 58 -3.08 1.63 -12.12
CA ILE A 58 -1.98 1.32 -13.04
C ILE A 58 -0.74 2.10 -12.65
N PHE A 59 0.44 1.59 -13.04
CA PHE A 59 1.72 2.17 -12.68
C PHE A 59 2.47 2.68 -13.91
N PHE A 60 3.40 3.61 -13.68
CA PHE A 60 4.20 4.25 -14.73
C PHE A 60 5.69 4.19 -14.42
N ALA A 61 6.51 4.16 -15.47
CA ALA A 61 7.94 4.34 -15.36
C ALA A 61 8.28 5.78 -14.90
N PHE A 62 9.53 5.98 -14.46
CA PHE A 62 10.01 7.30 -14.10
C PHE A 62 9.87 8.28 -15.24
N ASP A 63 9.29 9.44 -14.94
CA ASP A 63 9.07 10.55 -15.88
C ASP A 63 8.26 10.20 -17.14
N ARG A 64 7.45 9.11 -17.07
CA ARG A 64 6.65 8.62 -18.20
C ARG A 64 5.15 8.70 -17.89
N SER A 65 4.36 8.80 -18.98
CA SER A 65 2.89 8.71 -18.98
C SER A 65 2.35 7.75 -20.04
N ASP A 66 3.20 6.99 -20.72
CA ASP A 66 2.82 5.95 -21.65
C ASP A 66 2.27 4.73 -20.92
N ILE A 67 1.28 4.08 -21.54
CA ILE A 67 0.58 2.92 -20.99
C ILE A 67 1.35 1.64 -21.35
N SER A 68 1.87 0.96 -20.33
CA SER A 68 2.53 -0.34 -20.50
C SER A 68 1.54 -1.45 -20.91
N PRO A 69 2.00 -2.60 -21.42
CA PRO A 69 1.13 -3.74 -21.70
C PRO A 69 0.30 -4.16 -20.47
N GLU A 70 0.91 -4.26 -19.29
CA GLU A 70 0.27 -4.64 -18.01
C GLU A 70 -0.78 -3.61 -17.60
N ALA A 71 -0.48 -2.32 -17.74
CA ALA A 71 -1.42 -1.23 -17.49
C ALA A 71 -2.61 -1.31 -18.45
N ARG A 72 -2.37 -1.64 -19.71
CA ARG A 72 -3.43 -1.82 -20.71
C ARG A 72 -4.35 -2.98 -20.38
N GLU A 73 -3.84 -4.10 -19.91
CA GLU A 73 -4.65 -5.23 -19.45
C GLU A 73 -5.55 -4.84 -18.26
N THR A 74 -5.01 -4.10 -17.30
CA THR A 74 -5.81 -3.60 -16.16
C THR A 74 -6.90 -2.65 -16.63
N LEU A 75 -6.59 -1.70 -17.52
CA LEU A 75 -7.58 -0.78 -18.08
C LEU A 75 -8.63 -1.51 -18.93
N SER A 76 -8.26 -2.61 -19.62
CA SER A 76 -9.22 -3.46 -20.34
C SER A 76 -10.24 -4.09 -19.37
N ARG A 77 -9.75 -4.66 -18.25
CA ARG A 77 -10.66 -5.19 -17.20
C ARG A 77 -11.55 -4.10 -16.59
N GLN A 78 -11.02 -2.90 -16.39
CA GLN A 78 -11.81 -1.75 -15.92
C GLN A 78 -12.88 -1.34 -16.93
N ALA A 79 -12.57 -1.35 -18.23
CA ALA A 79 -13.55 -1.08 -19.28
C ALA A 79 -14.66 -2.13 -19.31
N ASP A 80 -14.33 -3.43 -19.15
CA ASP A 80 -15.32 -4.50 -19.05
C ASP A 80 -16.21 -4.33 -17.81
N TRP A 81 -15.63 -3.94 -16.69
CA TRP A 81 -16.35 -3.63 -15.46
C TRP A 81 -17.28 -2.43 -15.65
N LEU A 82 -16.81 -1.33 -16.24
CA LEU A 82 -17.61 -0.14 -16.52
C LEU A 82 -18.76 -0.39 -17.51
N ARG A 83 -18.63 -1.37 -18.43
CA ARG A 83 -19.72 -1.82 -19.31
C ARG A 83 -20.80 -2.57 -18.55
N ARG A 84 -20.43 -3.36 -17.54
CA ARG A 84 -21.39 -4.06 -16.65
C ARG A 84 -22.18 -3.10 -15.78
N TYR A 85 -21.58 -1.95 -15.42
CA TYR A 85 -22.20 -0.94 -14.55
C TYR A 85 -22.37 0.40 -15.29
N PRO A 86 -23.34 0.51 -16.22
CA PRO A 86 -23.45 1.66 -17.13
C PRO A 86 -23.76 2.99 -16.43
N ASN A 87 -24.32 2.97 -15.23
CA ASN A 87 -24.66 4.17 -14.45
C ASN A 87 -23.49 4.69 -13.60
N VAL A 88 -22.42 3.91 -13.45
CA VAL A 88 -21.26 4.31 -12.67
C VAL A 88 -20.43 5.33 -13.43
N THR A 89 -20.03 6.39 -12.76
CA THR A 89 -19.05 7.37 -13.23
C THR A 89 -17.77 7.24 -12.41
N VAL A 90 -16.64 7.61 -12.98
CA VAL A 90 -15.34 7.48 -12.32
C VAL A 90 -14.52 8.74 -12.49
N THR A 91 -13.62 8.96 -11.52
CA THR A 91 -12.56 9.95 -11.61
C THR A 91 -11.21 9.21 -11.64
N ILE A 92 -10.37 9.54 -12.62
CA ILE A 92 -9.00 9.01 -12.71
C ILE A 92 -8.06 10.01 -12.07
N GLU A 93 -7.44 9.60 -10.97
CA GLU A 93 -6.48 10.38 -10.21
C GLU A 93 -5.05 10.11 -10.69
N GLY A 94 -4.32 11.15 -11.10
CA GLY A 94 -2.92 11.04 -11.52
C GLY A 94 -1.96 11.42 -10.39
N HIS A 95 -0.95 10.56 -10.17
CA HIS A 95 0.01 10.73 -9.10
C HIS A 95 1.44 10.55 -9.59
N CYS A 96 2.38 11.16 -8.87
CA CYS A 96 3.81 11.13 -9.13
C CYS A 96 4.60 10.77 -7.86
N ASP A 97 5.86 10.39 -8.03
CA ASP A 97 6.80 10.34 -6.93
C ASP A 97 7.25 11.77 -6.52
N GLU A 98 8.03 11.88 -5.46
CA GLU A 98 8.38 13.19 -4.86
C GLU A 98 9.37 14.02 -5.69
N ARG A 99 10.06 13.41 -6.66
CA ARG A 99 11.12 14.06 -7.45
C ARG A 99 10.56 15.12 -8.40
N GLY A 100 11.24 16.26 -8.50
CA GLY A 100 10.83 17.38 -9.34
C GLY A 100 9.96 18.42 -8.64
N THR A 101 9.62 19.50 -9.36
CA THR A 101 8.79 20.57 -8.83
C THR A 101 7.34 20.17 -8.70
N ARG A 102 6.57 20.91 -7.90
CA ARG A 102 5.14 20.70 -7.71
C ARG A 102 4.38 20.87 -9.02
N GLU A 103 4.66 21.94 -9.73
CA GLU A 103 4.01 22.29 -11.00
C GLU A 103 4.27 21.22 -12.07
N TYR A 104 5.52 20.77 -12.18
CA TYR A 104 5.88 19.69 -13.11
C TYR A 104 5.10 18.40 -12.81
N ASN A 105 5.04 18.01 -11.54
CA ASN A 105 4.35 16.79 -11.12
C ASN A 105 2.83 16.89 -11.27
N LEU A 106 2.22 18.06 -11.08
CA LEU A 106 0.81 18.27 -11.40
C LEU A 106 0.54 18.05 -12.89
N ALA A 107 1.38 18.61 -13.75
CA ALA A 107 1.25 18.40 -15.20
C ALA A 107 1.51 16.95 -15.61
N LEU A 108 2.49 16.26 -15.00
CA LEU A 108 2.78 14.85 -15.28
C LEU A 108 1.65 13.93 -14.80
N GLY A 109 1.11 14.19 -13.60
CA GLY A 109 -0.04 13.46 -13.07
C GLY A 109 -1.27 13.61 -13.97
N GLU A 110 -1.55 14.82 -14.47
CA GLU A 110 -2.63 15.03 -15.44
C GLU A 110 -2.41 14.23 -16.73
N ARG A 111 -1.19 14.24 -17.30
CA ARG A 111 -0.88 13.42 -18.49
C ARG A 111 -1.12 11.92 -18.25
N ARG A 112 -0.80 11.41 -17.05
CA ARG A 112 -1.04 10.01 -16.65
C ARG A 112 -2.53 9.69 -16.55
N ALA A 113 -3.30 10.54 -15.88
CA ALA A 113 -4.75 10.39 -15.77
C ALA A 113 -5.41 10.43 -17.15
N GLN A 114 -5.00 11.39 -18.00
CA GLN A 114 -5.53 11.51 -19.36
C GLN A 114 -5.15 10.32 -20.25
N ALA A 115 -3.94 9.76 -20.11
CA ALA A 115 -3.52 8.56 -20.84
C ALA A 115 -4.41 7.36 -20.48
N ALA A 116 -4.71 7.15 -19.20
CA ALA A 116 -5.62 6.10 -18.76
C ALA A 116 -7.05 6.33 -19.28
N LYS A 117 -7.58 7.56 -19.18
CA LYS A 117 -8.87 7.94 -19.76
C LYS A 117 -8.98 7.63 -21.25
N ASN A 118 -7.95 7.99 -22.01
CA ASN A 118 -7.93 7.76 -23.46
C ASN A 118 -8.05 6.26 -23.80
N VAL A 119 -7.41 5.37 -23.03
CA VAL A 119 -7.55 3.91 -23.24
C VAL A 119 -8.98 3.46 -22.94
N LEU A 120 -9.60 3.92 -21.83
CA LEU A 120 -10.98 3.56 -21.50
C LEU A 120 -11.97 4.06 -22.57
N VAL A 121 -11.78 5.29 -23.05
CA VAL A 121 -12.62 5.87 -24.13
C VAL A 121 -12.43 5.08 -25.43
N ALA A 122 -11.19 4.75 -25.80
CA ALA A 122 -10.92 3.89 -26.96
C ALA A 122 -11.50 2.47 -26.81
N SER A 123 -11.71 2.01 -25.57
CA SER A 123 -12.41 0.77 -25.25
C SER A 123 -13.95 0.91 -25.24
N GLY A 124 -14.49 2.05 -25.66
CA GLY A 124 -15.93 2.29 -25.82
C GLY A 124 -16.65 2.84 -24.59
N ILE A 125 -15.93 3.28 -23.55
CA ILE A 125 -16.57 3.94 -22.40
C ILE A 125 -16.79 5.42 -22.74
N PRO A 126 -18.04 5.96 -22.57
CA PRO A 126 -18.35 7.35 -22.86
C PRO A 126 -17.45 8.31 -22.05
N ALA A 127 -16.85 9.29 -22.72
CA ALA A 127 -15.95 10.27 -22.09
C ALA A 127 -16.65 11.07 -20.97
N SER A 128 -17.97 11.25 -21.06
CA SER A 128 -18.78 11.93 -20.04
C SER A 128 -18.87 11.19 -18.71
N ARG A 129 -18.53 9.89 -18.70
CA ARG A 129 -18.50 9.07 -17.47
C ARG A 129 -17.14 9.10 -16.77
N ILE A 130 -16.12 9.76 -17.36
CA ILE A 130 -14.74 9.70 -16.88
C ILE A 130 -14.22 11.13 -16.70
N SER A 131 -13.96 11.51 -15.46
CA SER A 131 -13.26 12.73 -15.09
C SER A 131 -11.78 12.45 -14.82
N THR A 132 -10.91 13.45 -14.93
CA THR A 132 -9.51 13.37 -14.55
C THR A 132 -9.19 14.42 -13.51
N ILE A 133 -8.25 14.10 -12.61
CA ILE A 133 -7.66 15.04 -11.66
C ILE A 133 -6.21 14.65 -11.39
N SER A 134 -5.33 15.63 -11.26
CA SER A 134 -3.96 15.40 -10.84
C SER A 134 -3.72 15.86 -9.41
N TYR A 135 -3.12 15.00 -8.61
CA TYR A 135 -2.57 15.36 -7.31
C TYR A 135 -1.04 15.51 -7.36
N GLY A 136 -0.43 15.28 -8.52
CA GLY A 136 1.02 15.34 -8.62
C GLY A 136 1.68 14.48 -7.56
N LYS A 137 2.59 15.06 -6.78
CA LYS A 137 3.29 14.40 -5.66
C LYS A 137 2.65 14.58 -4.28
N GLU A 138 1.53 15.31 -4.20
CA GLU A 138 0.92 15.74 -2.93
C GLU A 138 0.20 14.62 -2.17
N ARG A 139 -0.11 13.50 -2.84
CA ARG A 139 -0.79 12.34 -2.23
C ARG A 139 0.00 11.05 -2.48
N PRO A 140 1.12 10.84 -1.78
CA PRO A 140 1.88 9.60 -1.91
C PRO A 140 1.08 8.41 -1.37
N ALA A 141 1.16 7.26 -2.06
CA ALA A 141 0.64 5.99 -1.54
C ALA A 141 1.58 5.40 -0.50
N VAL A 142 2.88 5.58 -0.70
CA VAL A 142 3.94 5.13 0.21
C VAL A 142 4.87 6.30 0.48
N VAL A 143 5.05 6.61 1.76
CA VAL A 143 6.02 7.63 2.19
C VAL A 143 7.41 6.99 2.22
N GLY A 144 8.38 7.62 1.55
CA GLY A 144 9.77 7.16 1.50
C GLY A 144 10.46 7.60 0.22
N SER A 145 11.79 7.66 0.28
CA SER A 145 12.67 8.14 -0.80
C SER A 145 13.48 6.97 -1.41
N THR A 146 12.84 5.80 -1.56
CA THR A 146 13.42 4.62 -2.23
C THR A 146 12.74 4.37 -3.56
N GLU A 147 13.38 3.63 -4.48
CA GLU A 147 12.78 3.34 -5.79
C GLU A 147 11.51 2.49 -5.66
N GLU A 148 11.43 1.61 -4.64
CA GLU A 148 10.22 0.83 -4.34
C GLU A 148 9.05 1.74 -3.96
N ALA A 149 9.29 2.76 -3.11
CA ALA A 149 8.28 3.75 -2.75
C ALA A 149 7.89 4.61 -3.96
N TYR A 150 8.88 5.05 -4.74
CA TYR A 150 8.64 5.82 -5.96
C TYR A 150 7.80 5.06 -6.98
N ALA A 151 8.10 3.78 -7.19
CA ALA A 151 7.33 2.93 -8.12
C ALA A 151 5.85 2.84 -7.73
N GLN A 152 5.54 2.74 -6.42
CA GLN A 152 4.15 2.75 -5.92
C GLN A 152 3.47 4.12 -6.05
N ASN A 153 4.24 5.19 -6.02
CA ASN A 153 3.71 6.55 -6.12
C ASN A 153 3.42 6.97 -7.56
N ARG A 154 4.17 6.46 -8.54
CA ARG A 154 3.95 6.72 -9.98
C ARG A 154 2.76 5.93 -10.51
N ARG A 155 1.55 6.41 -10.27
CA ARG A 155 0.33 5.66 -10.58
C ARG A 155 -0.79 6.55 -11.12
N ALA A 156 -1.78 5.93 -11.73
CA ALA A 156 -3.13 6.49 -11.88
C ALA A 156 -4.13 5.55 -11.18
N VAL A 157 -5.09 6.13 -10.47
CA VAL A 157 -6.10 5.41 -9.70
C VAL A 157 -7.48 5.74 -10.25
N THR A 158 -8.29 4.73 -10.54
CA THR A 158 -9.69 4.88 -10.93
C THR A 158 -10.57 4.82 -9.69
N VAL A 159 -11.26 5.89 -9.40
CA VAL A 159 -12.12 6.07 -8.23
C VAL A 159 -13.57 6.16 -8.68
N VAL A 160 -14.44 5.36 -8.08
CA VAL A 160 -15.89 5.39 -8.30
C VAL A 160 -16.49 6.60 -7.59
N ASN A 161 -17.34 7.37 -8.30
CA ASN A 161 -17.98 8.60 -7.77
C ASN A 161 -19.27 8.28 -7.00
#